data_d2b6a5ec0227d28c451c4b1771d32404
#
_entry.id   d2b6a5ec0227d28c451c4b1771d32404
#
_cell.length_a   1.000
_cell.length_b   1.000
_cell.length_c   1.000
_cell.angle_alpha   90.00
_cell.angle_beta   90.00
_cell.angle_gamma   90.00
#
_symmetry.space_group_name_H-M   'P 1'
#
loop_
_entity.id
_entity.type
_entity.pdbx_description
1 polymer ?
#
loop_
_entity_poly.entity_id
_entity_poly.type
_entity_poly.pdbx_seq_one_letter_code
_entity_poly.pdbx_strand_id
1 'polypeptide(L)' 'MKVYVACYSDCDGLEPIAVFIDKKSAQQYCNSGFTRADDVVEVEFYDKDNHEWLDKEIF' A
#
# COMPACT_ATOMS: atom_id res chain seq x y z
N MET A 1 7.50 -4.92 -9.93
CA MET A 1 7.65 -4.91 -8.47
C MET A 1 6.31 -4.78 -7.79
N LYS A 2 6.03 -5.65 -6.85
CA LYS A 2 4.76 -5.61 -6.14
C LYS A 2 4.96 -5.11 -4.72
N VAL A 3 4.02 -4.31 -4.27
CA VAL A 3 3.98 -3.88 -2.88
C VAL A 3 2.60 -4.16 -2.31
N TYR A 4 2.51 -4.18 -1.00
CA TYR A 4 1.26 -4.50 -0.32
C TYR A 4 0.94 -3.35 0.62
N VAL A 5 -0.23 -2.78 0.45
CA VAL A 5 -0.65 -1.60 1.21
C VAL A 5 -1.67 -2.01 2.25
N ALA A 6 -1.33 -1.77 3.51
CA ALA A 6 -2.26 -2.00 4.61
C ALA A 6 -3.19 -0.80 4.68
N CYS A 7 -4.48 -1.04 4.59
CA CYS A 7 -5.49 0.01 4.48
C CYS A 7 -6.55 -0.15 5.55
N TYR A 8 -7.20 0.96 5.85
CA TYR A 8 -8.38 0.98 6.67
C TYR A 8 -9.60 1.21 5.78
N SER A 9 -10.59 0.34 5.88
CA SER A 9 -11.85 0.49 5.15
C SER A 9 -12.75 1.49 5.85
N ASP A 10 -13.04 2.57 5.16
CA ASP A 10 -13.93 3.61 5.67
C ASP A 10 -15.11 3.75 4.73
N CYS A 11 -16.16 4.43 5.15
CA CYS A 11 -17.32 4.66 4.31
C CYS A 11 -17.00 5.49 3.06
N ASP A 12 -15.94 6.26 3.11
CA ASP A 12 -15.49 7.06 1.97
C ASP A 12 -14.50 6.31 1.07
N GLY A 13 -14.14 5.07 1.41
CA GLY A 13 -13.20 4.27 0.64
C GLY A 13 -12.10 3.71 1.50
N LEU A 14 -10.95 3.44 0.87
CA LEU A 14 -9.80 2.87 1.56
C LEU A 14 -8.79 3.95 1.89
N GLU A 15 -8.34 3.96 3.14
CA GLU A 15 -7.30 4.88 3.59
C GLU A 15 -6.00 4.11 3.75
N PRO A 16 -4.95 4.44 2.97
CA PRO A 16 -3.68 3.74 3.11
C PRO A 16 -2.99 4.14 4.41
N ILE A 17 -2.47 3.15 5.12
CA ILE A 17 -1.82 3.37 6.40
C ILE A 17 -0.34 3.06 6.33
N ALA A 18 0.02 1.93 5.71
CA ALA A 18 1.41 1.52 5.62
C ALA A 18 1.64 0.70 4.36
N VAL A 19 2.89 0.68 3.89
CA VAL A 19 3.26 -0.04 2.67
C VAL A 19 4.35 -1.04 3.02
N PHE A 20 4.23 -2.24 2.48
CA PHE A 20 5.17 -3.33 2.73
C PHE A 20 5.60 -3.97 1.43
N ILE A 21 6.80 -4.54 1.43
CA ILE A 21 7.34 -5.21 0.25
C ILE A 21 6.74 -6.61 0.12
N ASP A 22 6.41 -7.26 1.23
CA ASP A 22 5.85 -8.59 1.19
C ASP A 22 4.49 -8.66 1.88
N LYS A 23 3.68 -9.60 1.39
CA LYS A 23 2.30 -9.75 1.85
C LYS A 23 2.24 -10.18 3.31
N LYS A 24 3.17 -11.03 3.72
CA LYS A 24 3.17 -11.56 5.07
C LYS A 24 3.35 -10.44 6.10
N SER A 25 4.26 -9.51 5.82
CA SER A 25 4.47 -8.38 6.71
C SER A 25 3.24 -7.49 6.79
N ALA A 26 2.60 -7.25 5.65
CA ALA A 26 1.38 -6.44 5.62
C ALA A 26 0.28 -7.09 6.45
N GLN A 27 0.10 -8.40 6.31
CA GLN A 27 -0.92 -9.11 7.07
C GLN A 27 -0.62 -9.13 8.56
N GLN A 28 0.64 -9.29 8.93
CA GLN A 28 1.03 -9.24 10.33
C GLN A 28 0.75 -7.88 10.93
N TYR A 29 1.00 -6.84 10.17
CA TYR A 29 0.71 -5.48 10.62
C TYR A 29 -0.78 -5.31 10.88
N CYS A 30 -1.63 -5.76 9.97
CA CYS A 30 -3.07 -5.66 10.14
C CYS A 30 -3.57 -6.47 11.35
N ASN A 31 -2.90 -7.58 11.64
CA ASN A 31 -3.29 -8.47 12.74
C ASN A 31 -2.69 -8.05 14.09
N SER A 32 -1.85 -7.03 14.09
CA SER A 32 -1.12 -6.67 15.32
C SER A 32 -1.99 -6.11 16.42
N GLY A 33 -3.13 -5.52 16.05
CA GLY A 33 -4.01 -4.88 17.01
C GLY A 33 -3.63 -3.46 17.37
N PHE A 34 -2.50 -2.98 16.85
CA PHE A 34 -2.03 -1.62 17.13
C PHE A 34 -2.29 -0.66 15.99
N THR A 35 -3.01 -1.10 14.97
CA THR A 35 -3.31 -0.29 13.81
C THR A 35 -4.77 -0.43 13.46
N ARG A 36 -5.31 0.59 12.78
CA ARG A 36 -6.67 0.53 12.26
C ARG A 36 -6.77 -0.22 10.94
N ALA A 37 -5.64 -0.56 10.34
CA ALA A 37 -5.64 -1.25 9.07
C ALA A 37 -6.32 -2.61 9.19
N ASP A 38 -7.27 -2.88 8.30
CA ASP A 38 -8.04 -4.12 8.31
C ASP A 38 -8.03 -4.82 6.95
N ASP A 39 -7.31 -4.28 5.98
CA ASP A 39 -7.27 -4.87 4.66
C ASP A 39 -5.89 -4.67 4.04
N VAL A 40 -5.55 -5.55 3.10
CA VAL A 40 -4.28 -5.49 2.38
C VAL A 40 -4.58 -5.45 0.88
N VAL A 41 -4.06 -4.44 0.20
CA VAL A 41 -4.24 -4.27 -1.24
C VAL A 41 -2.91 -4.48 -1.93
N GLU A 42 -2.91 -5.34 -2.95
CA GLU A 42 -1.71 -5.59 -3.76
C GLU A 42 -1.65 -4.56 -4.87
N VAL A 43 -0.50 -3.90 -4.99
CA VAL A 43 -0.27 -2.90 -6.02
C VAL A 43 0.99 -3.26 -6.78
N GLU A 44 0.92 -3.26 -8.10
CA GLU A 44 2.07 -3.58 -8.93
C GLU A 44 2.62 -2.33 -9.59
N PHE A 45 3.93 -2.14 -9.44
CA PHE A 45 4.65 -1.03 -10.06
C PHE A 45 5.48 -1.52 -11.23
N TYR A 46 5.48 -0.73 -12.29
CA TYR A 46 6.33 -0.96 -13.45
C TYR A 46 7.39 0.14 -13.45
N ASP A 47 8.57 -0.20 -13.00
CA ASP A 47 9.66 0.76 -12.79
C ASP A 47 9.85 1.68 -13.98
N LYS A 48 9.79 1.14 -15.17
CA LYS A 48 10.06 1.89 -16.38
C LYS A 48 9.04 3.01 -16.61
N ASP A 49 7.79 2.69 -16.48
CA ASP A 49 6.73 3.66 -16.73
C ASP A 49 6.54 4.61 -15.54
N ASN A 50 6.65 4.08 -14.36
CA ASN A 50 6.46 4.86 -13.15
C ASN A 50 7.57 5.88 -12.95
N HIS A 51 8.76 5.54 -13.40
CA HIS A 51 9.89 6.46 -13.27
C HIS A 51 9.62 7.77 -14.00
N GLU A 52 9.17 7.68 -15.24
CA GLU A 52 8.83 8.85 -16.02
C GLU A 52 7.69 9.63 -15.38
N TRP A 53 6.69 8.92 -14.94
CA TRP A 53 5.53 9.54 -14.35
C TRP A 53 5.87 10.30 -13.07
N LEU A 54 6.69 9.71 -12.22
CA LEU A 54 7.10 10.35 -10.98
C LEU A 54 7.90 11.61 -11.23
N ASP A 55 8.73 11.60 -12.24
CA ASP A 55 9.50 12.79 -12.59
C ASP A 55 8.59 13.94 -12.95
N LYS A 56 7.51 13.66 -13.65
CA LYS A 56 6.55 14.68 -14.04
C LYS A 56 5.75 15.20 -12.86
N GLU A 57 5.37 14.31 -11.96
CA GLU A 57 4.55 14.68 -10.82
C GLU A 57 5.31 15.48 -9.78
N ILE A 58 6.58 15.21 -9.63
CA ILE A 58 7.38 15.91 -8.64
C ILE A 58 7.67 17.35 -9.08
N PHE A 59 7.71 17.58 -10.34
CA PHE A 59 8.01 18.89 -10.89
C PHE A 59 6.84 19.50 -11.65
#